data_5ed9a9a89082cf30435f529e82710cf0
#
_entry.id   5ed9a9a89082cf30435f529e82710cf0
#
_cell.length_a   1.000
_cell.length_b   1.000
_cell.length_c   1.000
_cell.angle_alpha   90.00
_cell.angle_beta   90.00
_cell.angle_gamma   90.00
#
_symmetry.space_group_name_H-M   'P 1'
#
loop_
_entity.id
_entity.type
_entity.pdbx_description
1 polymer ?
#
loop_
_entity_poly.entity_id
_entity_poly.type
_entity_poly.pdbx_seq_one_letter_code
_entity_poly.pdbx_strand_id
1 'polypeptide(L)'
;MRINPSLILVVVVAGLSAALVKSCSDARNLQSDNDVLRSDNSLQGRVIAIQAFNFNRFNQVAKHANRLNALIDTSTEETVIEYREILRREKTCDLPVPADIAGGLLEYAYRLRSSAMHTDTGRPDEADDRASAAGSMTYCRAVLWIKPLLAVIEKGNNNLAGIRQIEQERQ
;
A
#
# COMPACT_ATOMS: atom_id res chain seq x y z
N MET A 1 81.02 -5.64 28.41
CA MET A 1 79.96 -6.67 28.38
C MET A 1 80.04 -7.44 27.08
N ARG A 2 80.47 -8.72 27.10
CA ARG A 2 80.44 -9.56 25.87
C ARG A 2 79.03 -10.13 25.73
N ILE A 3 78.24 -9.60 24.79
CA ILE A 3 76.93 -10.12 24.50
C ILE A 3 77.13 -11.48 23.80
N ASN A 4 76.57 -12.52 24.42
CA ASN A 4 76.68 -13.89 23.95
C ASN A 4 75.87 -14.06 22.62
N PRO A 5 76.51 -14.41 21.51
CA PRO A 5 75.82 -14.46 20.17
C PRO A 5 74.67 -15.46 20.18
N SER A 6 74.69 -16.49 21.03
CA SER A 6 73.60 -17.45 21.19
C SER A 6 72.35 -16.81 21.80
N LEU A 7 72.51 -15.82 22.68
CA LEU A 7 71.37 -15.15 23.32
C LEU A 7 70.63 -14.23 22.34
N ILE A 8 71.40 -13.57 21.44
CA ILE A 8 70.82 -12.77 20.35
C ILE A 8 70.01 -13.65 19.40
N LEU A 9 70.52 -14.80 19.04
CA LEU A 9 69.84 -15.75 18.15
C LEU A 9 68.51 -16.25 18.74
N VAL A 10 68.47 -16.57 20.05
CA VAL A 10 67.25 -16.99 20.75
C VAL A 10 66.20 -15.87 20.72
N VAL A 11 66.61 -14.63 20.99
CA VAL A 11 65.66 -13.49 20.99
C VAL A 11 65.09 -13.24 19.59
N VAL A 12 65.92 -13.34 18.52
CA VAL A 12 65.47 -13.18 17.16
C VAL A 12 64.48 -14.27 16.74
N VAL A 13 64.77 -15.52 17.08
CA VAL A 13 63.88 -16.66 16.79
C VAL A 13 62.54 -16.50 17.54
N ALA A 14 62.59 -16.12 18.81
CA ALA A 14 61.36 -15.88 19.60
C ALA A 14 60.53 -14.73 19.01
N GLY A 15 61.16 -13.65 18.58
CA GLY A 15 60.51 -12.51 17.94
C GLY A 15 59.82 -12.90 16.59
N LEU A 16 60.55 -13.66 15.77
CA LEU A 16 60.01 -14.14 14.48
C LEU A 16 58.84 -15.12 14.69
N SER A 17 58.94 -16.00 15.69
CA SER A 17 57.83 -16.92 16.03
C SER A 17 56.59 -16.18 16.49
N ALA A 18 56.75 -15.18 17.33
CA ALA A 18 55.60 -14.34 17.79
C ALA A 18 54.96 -13.57 16.63
N ALA A 19 55.79 -13.02 15.72
CA ALA A 19 55.32 -12.31 14.53
C ALA A 19 54.54 -13.25 13.58
N LEU A 20 54.99 -14.49 13.38
CA LEU A 20 54.29 -15.49 12.55
C LEU A 20 52.96 -15.89 13.17
N VAL A 21 52.89 -16.13 14.46
CA VAL A 21 51.63 -16.47 15.16
C VAL A 21 50.63 -15.35 15.01
N LYS A 22 51.07 -14.10 15.22
CA LYS A 22 50.21 -12.93 15.04
C LYS A 22 49.73 -12.79 13.58
N SER A 23 50.57 -12.93 12.61
CA SER A 23 50.22 -12.85 11.18
C SER A 23 49.23 -13.95 10.79
N CYS A 24 49.39 -15.18 11.31
CA CYS A 24 48.41 -16.25 11.06
C CYS A 24 47.06 -16.00 11.74
N SER A 25 47.04 -15.38 12.92
CA SER A 25 45.82 -14.99 13.59
C SER A 25 45.08 -13.89 12.84
N ASP A 26 45.80 -12.87 12.42
CA ASP A 26 45.25 -11.76 11.62
C ASP A 26 44.69 -12.26 10.28
N ALA A 27 45.39 -13.16 9.61
CA ALA A 27 44.92 -13.77 8.36
C ALA A 27 43.62 -14.58 8.54
N ARG A 28 43.53 -15.32 9.63
CA ARG A 28 42.28 -16.08 9.95
C ARG A 28 41.11 -15.16 10.26
N ASN A 29 41.35 -14.07 11.00
CA ASN A 29 40.31 -13.09 11.30
C ASN A 29 39.81 -12.42 10.03
N LEU A 30 40.73 -11.97 9.14
CA LEU A 30 40.37 -11.39 7.84
C LEU A 30 39.60 -12.38 6.95
N GLN A 31 39.94 -13.65 6.97
CA GLN A 31 39.20 -14.68 6.23
C GLN A 31 37.79 -14.86 6.79
N SER A 32 37.67 -14.93 8.12
CA SER A 32 36.36 -15.01 8.78
C SER A 32 35.47 -13.79 8.47
N ASP A 33 36.04 -12.59 8.55
CA ASP A 33 35.32 -11.35 8.22
C ASP A 33 34.87 -11.34 6.73
N ASN A 34 35.73 -11.83 5.84
CA ASN A 34 35.40 -11.93 4.41
C ASN A 34 34.25 -12.93 4.17
N ASP A 35 34.24 -14.07 4.88
CA ASP A 35 33.19 -15.07 4.75
C ASP A 35 31.85 -14.53 5.32
N VAL A 36 31.89 -13.80 6.43
CA VAL A 36 30.70 -13.10 6.98
C VAL A 36 30.19 -12.07 5.97
N LEU A 37 31.04 -11.21 5.44
CA LEU A 37 30.64 -10.19 4.46
C LEU A 37 30.05 -10.80 3.17
N ARG A 38 30.60 -11.92 2.71
CA ARG A 38 30.04 -12.65 1.55
C ARG A 38 28.67 -13.24 1.87
N SER A 39 28.51 -13.80 3.07
CA SER A 39 27.22 -14.32 3.53
C SER A 39 26.19 -13.21 3.62
N ASP A 40 26.53 -12.09 4.25
CA ASP A 40 25.64 -10.94 4.39
C ASP A 40 25.24 -10.34 3.03
N ASN A 41 26.20 -10.22 2.11
CA ASN A 41 25.92 -9.73 0.75
C ASN A 41 24.98 -10.69 0.00
N SER A 42 25.14 -12.00 0.17
CA SER A 42 24.24 -13.00 -0.44
C SER A 42 22.84 -12.91 0.15
N LEU A 43 22.72 -12.71 1.47
CA LEU A 43 21.44 -12.52 2.16
C LEU A 43 20.75 -11.24 1.70
N GLN A 44 21.49 -10.14 1.61
CA GLN A 44 20.96 -8.87 1.08
C GLN A 44 20.47 -9.04 -0.36
N GLY A 45 21.23 -9.73 -1.21
CA GLY A 45 20.82 -10.04 -2.58
C GLY A 45 19.50 -10.81 -2.65
N ARG A 46 19.32 -11.82 -1.78
CA ARG A 46 18.05 -12.57 -1.67
C ARG A 46 16.89 -11.69 -1.21
N VAL A 47 17.12 -10.87 -0.19
CA VAL A 47 16.09 -9.95 0.31
C VAL A 47 15.64 -8.98 -0.78
N ILE A 48 16.58 -8.38 -1.51
CA ILE A 48 16.29 -7.47 -2.62
C ILE A 48 15.51 -8.20 -3.72
N ALA A 49 15.89 -9.43 -4.08
CA ALA A 49 15.20 -10.21 -5.10
C ALA A 49 13.76 -10.53 -4.69
N ILE A 50 13.54 -10.93 -3.44
CA ILE A 50 12.19 -11.19 -2.89
C ILE A 50 11.36 -9.91 -2.87
N GLN A 51 11.93 -8.80 -2.45
CA GLN A 51 11.24 -7.51 -2.43
C GLN A 51 10.86 -7.05 -3.85
N ALA A 52 11.78 -7.18 -4.81
CA ALA A 52 11.50 -6.84 -6.21
C ALA A 52 10.40 -7.73 -6.81
N PHE A 53 10.41 -9.04 -6.51
CA PHE A 53 9.38 -9.96 -6.92
C PHE A 53 8.01 -9.59 -6.33
N ASN A 54 7.94 -9.35 -5.02
CA ASN A 54 6.71 -8.95 -4.35
C ASN A 54 6.17 -7.61 -4.87
N PHE A 55 7.06 -6.64 -5.14
CA PHE A 55 6.69 -5.36 -5.71
C PHE A 55 6.10 -5.49 -7.12
N ASN A 56 6.72 -6.32 -7.97
CA ASN A 56 6.20 -6.58 -9.32
C ASN A 56 4.81 -7.22 -9.27
N ARG A 57 4.59 -8.17 -8.37
CA ARG A 57 3.28 -8.83 -8.19
C ARG A 57 2.23 -7.83 -7.71
N PHE A 58 2.57 -7.04 -6.69
CA PHE A 58 1.70 -5.98 -6.21
C PHE A 58 1.28 -5.04 -7.34
N ASN A 59 2.23 -4.60 -8.16
CA ASN A 59 1.95 -3.74 -9.31
C ASN A 59 1.05 -4.40 -10.36
N GLN A 60 1.19 -5.71 -10.59
CA GLN A 60 0.32 -6.45 -11.52
C GLN A 60 -1.11 -6.51 -11.01
N VAL A 61 -1.30 -6.86 -9.73
CA VAL A 61 -2.63 -6.90 -9.09
C VAL A 61 -3.27 -5.51 -9.07
N ALA A 62 -2.50 -4.47 -8.72
CA ALA A 62 -2.98 -3.10 -8.72
C ALA A 62 -3.41 -2.64 -10.12
N LYS A 63 -2.62 -2.96 -11.16
CA LYS A 63 -2.99 -2.66 -12.57
C LYS A 63 -4.26 -3.38 -12.99
N HIS A 64 -4.43 -4.64 -12.58
CA HIS A 64 -5.63 -5.40 -12.88
C HIS A 64 -6.86 -4.80 -12.20
N ALA A 65 -6.78 -4.51 -10.89
CA ALA A 65 -7.85 -3.85 -10.15
C ALA A 65 -8.22 -2.48 -10.75
N ASN A 66 -7.22 -1.67 -11.10
CA ASN A 66 -7.45 -0.37 -11.74
C ASN A 66 -8.15 -0.51 -13.10
N ARG A 67 -7.78 -1.52 -13.90
CA ARG A 67 -8.46 -1.78 -15.19
C ARG A 67 -9.91 -2.17 -14.99
N LEU A 68 -10.21 -3.06 -14.03
CA LEU A 68 -11.59 -3.44 -13.71
C LEU A 68 -12.39 -2.25 -13.21
N ASN A 69 -11.80 -1.44 -12.34
CA ASN A 69 -12.44 -0.24 -11.82
C ASN A 69 -12.75 0.79 -12.93
N ALA A 70 -11.87 0.95 -13.91
CA ALA A 70 -12.11 1.80 -15.07
C ALA A 70 -13.27 1.29 -15.95
N LEU A 71 -13.41 -0.02 -16.14
CA LEU A 71 -14.53 -0.62 -16.86
C LEU A 71 -15.86 -0.39 -16.11
N ILE A 72 -15.86 -0.49 -14.80
CA ILE A 72 -17.03 -0.18 -13.95
C ILE A 72 -17.42 1.29 -14.10
N ASP A 73 -16.44 2.21 -14.10
CA ASP A 73 -16.71 3.64 -14.27
C ASP A 73 -17.38 3.90 -15.62
N THR A 74 -16.83 3.38 -16.73
CA THR A 74 -17.40 3.53 -18.06
C THR A 74 -18.82 2.97 -18.15
N SER A 75 -19.03 1.73 -17.68
CA SER A 75 -20.36 1.11 -17.68
C SER A 75 -21.36 1.87 -16.79
N THR A 76 -20.88 2.46 -15.70
CA THR A 76 -21.71 3.26 -14.81
C THR A 76 -22.15 4.55 -15.45
N GLU A 77 -21.24 5.25 -16.13
CA GLU A 77 -21.54 6.47 -16.86
C GLU A 77 -22.57 6.22 -17.97
N GLU A 78 -22.39 5.17 -18.78
CA GLU A 78 -23.33 4.76 -19.82
C GLU A 78 -24.73 4.48 -19.23
N THR A 79 -24.80 3.70 -18.14
CA THR A 79 -26.06 3.38 -17.48
C THR A 79 -26.73 4.62 -16.91
N VAL A 80 -25.97 5.54 -16.30
CA VAL A 80 -26.52 6.79 -15.74
C VAL A 80 -27.09 7.67 -16.86
N ILE A 81 -26.44 7.72 -18.03
CA ILE A 81 -26.95 8.47 -19.20
C ILE A 81 -28.27 7.85 -19.65
N GLU A 82 -28.35 6.53 -19.81
CA GLU A 82 -29.57 5.83 -20.21
C GLU A 82 -30.70 6.07 -19.20
N TYR A 83 -30.44 5.91 -17.90
CA TYR A 83 -31.44 6.15 -16.86
C TYR A 83 -31.93 7.60 -16.84
N ARG A 84 -31.06 8.55 -17.09
CA ARG A 84 -31.43 9.96 -17.19
C ARG A 84 -32.39 10.22 -18.36
N GLU A 85 -32.21 9.55 -19.49
CA GLU A 85 -33.12 9.65 -20.65
C GLU A 85 -34.50 9.01 -20.37
N ILE A 86 -34.52 7.86 -19.69
CA ILE A 86 -35.76 7.19 -19.23
C ILE A 86 -36.51 8.08 -18.26
N LEU A 87 -35.82 8.59 -17.23
CA LEU A 87 -36.39 9.39 -16.17
C LEU A 87 -36.93 10.75 -16.64
N ARG A 88 -36.44 11.30 -17.75
CA ARG A 88 -37.03 12.55 -18.33
C ARG A 88 -38.50 12.43 -18.65
N ARG A 89 -39.02 11.24 -18.86
CA ARG A 89 -40.43 10.99 -19.24
C ARG A 89 -41.30 10.73 -18.01
N GLU A 90 -40.69 10.58 -16.81
CA GLU A 90 -41.42 10.23 -15.61
C GLU A 90 -41.92 11.49 -14.89
N LYS A 91 -43.25 11.55 -14.69
CA LYS A 91 -43.91 12.71 -14.05
C LYS A 91 -43.59 12.89 -12.57
N THR A 92 -43.15 11.82 -11.93
CA THR A 92 -42.76 11.82 -10.50
C THR A 92 -41.34 12.24 -10.23
N CYS A 93 -40.60 12.53 -11.30
CA CYS A 93 -39.14 12.79 -11.25
C CYS A 93 -38.78 13.98 -10.36
N ASP A 94 -39.55 15.04 -10.46
CA ASP A 94 -39.31 16.29 -9.74
C ASP A 94 -39.97 16.34 -8.35
N LEU A 95 -40.71 15.30 -7.96
CA LEU A 95 -41.27 15.23 -6.63
C LEU A 95 -40.17 15.13 -5.57
N PRO A 96 -40.25 15.93 -4.50
CA PRO A 96 -39.25 15.90 -3.46
C PRO A 96 -39.33 14.60 -2.65
N VAL A 97 -38.20 14.05 -2.30
CA VAL A 97 -38.09 13.01 -1.26
C VAL A 97 -38.40 13.66 0.10
N PRO A 98 -39.15 12.98 1.00
CA PRO A 98 -39.43 13.51 2.34
C PRO A 98 -38.15 14.07 3.00
N ALA A 99 -38.27 15.25 3.60
CA ALA A 99 -37.10 16.03 4.07
C ALA A 99 -36.25 15.26 5.09
N ASP A 100 -36.88 14.50 5.98
CA ASP A 100 -36.17 13.70 7.00
C ASP A 100 -35.31 12.59 6.36
N ILE A 101 -35.81 11.95 5.29
CA ILE A 101 -35.05 10.92 4.54
C ILE A 101 -33.93 11.57 3.73
N ALA A 102 -34.25 12.63 3.00
CA ALA A 102 -33.29 13.35 2.16
C ALA A 102 -32.14 13.93 3.00
N GLY A 103 -32.45 14.52 4.15
CA GLY A 103 -31.47 15.05 5.09
C GLY A 103 -30.52 13.98 5.61
N GLY A 104 -31.05 12.87 6.10
CA GLY A 104 -30.24 11.76 6.60
C GLY A 104 -29.32 11.13 5.53
N LEU A 105 -29.81 10.99 4.29
CA LEU A 105 -28.99 10.46 3.18
C LEU A 105 -27.87 11.42 2.79
N LEU A 106 -28.16 12.71 2.72
CA LEU A 106 -27.17 13.74 2.37
C LEU A 106 -26.09 13.86 3.45
N GLU A 107 -26.49 13.87 4.72
CA GLU A 107 -25.56 13.90 5.85
C GLU A 107 -24.66 12.66 5.85
N TYR A 108 -25.22 11.46 5.63
CA TYR A 108 -24.43 10.23 5.55
C TYR A 108 -23.44 10.26 4.38
N ALA A 109 -23.88 10.70 3.20
CA ALA A 109 -23.01 10.82 2.04
C ALA A 109 -21.87 11.84 2.27
N TYR A 110 -22.17 12.96 2.94
CA TYR A 110 -21.18 13.95 3.33
C TYR A 110 -20.14 13.36 4.30
N ARG A 111 -20.58 12.66 5.34
CA ARG A 111 -19.70 12.00 6.31
C ARG A 111 -18.77 10.97 5.65
N LEU A 112 -19.30 10.15 4.72
CA LEU A 112 -18.47 9.20 3.95
C LEU A 112 -17.41 9.92 3.11
N ARG A 113 -17.78 11.04 2.48
CA ARG A 113 -16.85 11.83 1.68
C ARG A 113 -15.77 12.48 2.55
N SER A 114 -16.15 13.05 3.68
CA SER A 114 -15.26 13.66 4.64
C SER A 114 -14.24 12.64 5.17
N SER A 115 -14.70 11.45 5.59
CA SER A 115 -13.82 10.39 6.08
C SER A 115 -12.84 9.87 5.02
N ALA A 116 -13.19 9.94 3.72
CA ALA A 116 -12.30 9.53 2.64
C ALA A 116 -11.20 10.56 2.35
N MET A 117 -11.40 11.81 2.73
CA MET A 117 -10.46 12.91 2.48
C MET A 117 -9.48 13.16 3.64
N HIS A 118 -9.79 12.66 4.82
CA HIS A 118 -8.96 12.86 6.02
C HIS A 118 -8.29 11.55 6.43
N THR A 119 -6.99 11.60 6.66
CA THR A 119 -6.17 10.45 7.09
C THR A 119 -6.37 10.08 8.55
N ASP A 120 -6.94 10.96 9.35
CA ASP A 120 -7.19 10.72 10.77
C ASP A 120 -8.65 10.32 11.00
N THR A 121 -8.85 9.00 11.18
CA THR A 121 -10.16 8.39 11.41
C THR A 121 -10.69 8.59 12.85
N GLY A 122 -9.95 9.30 13.71
CA GLY A 122 -10.28 9.47 15.13
C GLY A 122 -11.36 10.51 15.43
N ARG A 123 -11.66 11.41 14.50
CA ARG A 123 -12.73 12.40 14.63
C ARG A 123 -13.42 12.60 13.29
N PRO A 124 -14.71 12.23 13.16
CA PRO A 124 -15.49 12.73 12.03
C PRO A 124 -15.56 14.25 12.15
N ASP A 125 -15.16 14.97 11.10
CA ASP A 125 -15.32 16.41 11.04
C ASP A 125 -16.79 16.76 11.29
N GLU A 126 -17.02 17.81 12.09
CA GLU A 126 -18.35 18.39 12.23
C GLU A 126 -18.87 18.75 10.83
N ALA A 127 -20.09 18.29 10.53
CA ALA A 127 -20.73 18.54 9.26
C ALA A 127 -20.73 20.06 8.99
N ASP A 128 -20.11 20.46 7.87
CA ASP A 128 -20.19 21.85 7.42
C ASP A 128 -21.68 22.14 7.12
N ASP A 129 -22.29 23.00 7.92
CA ASP A 129 -23.72 23.38 7.81
C ASP A 129 -24.09 23.91 6.41
N ARG A 130 -23.09 24.27 5.61
CA ARG A 130 -23.28 24.71 4.22
C ARG A 130 -23.65 23.58 3.24
N ALA A 131 -23.35 22.31 3.57
CA ALA A 131 -23.66 21.19 2.69
C ALA A 131 -25.15 20.78 2.78
N SER A 132 -25.82 21.06 3.89
CA SER A 132 -27.22 20.73 4.10
C SER A 132 -28.21 21.71 3.44
N ALA A 133 -27.74 22.88 3.01
CA ALA A 133 -28.61 23.93 2.44
C ALA A 133 -28.81 23.85 0.91
N ALA A 134 -28.11 22.97 0.20
CA ALA A 134 -28.11 22.97 -1.26
C ALA A 134 -29.04 21.89 -1.85
N GLY A 135 -30.32 22.14 -1.80
CA GLY A 135 -31.25 21.56 -2.76
C GLY A 135 -32.01 20.33 -2.27
N SER A 136 -33.32 20.38 -2.35
CA SER A 136 -34.23 19.26 -2.15
C SER A 136 -33.82 18.07 -3.04
N MET A 137 -33.61 16.91 -2.44
CA MET A 137 -33.41 15.67 -3.17
C MET A 137 -34.73 15.29 -3.84
N THR A 138 -34.73 15.11 -5.16
CA THR A 138 -35.87 14.57 -5.89
C THR A 138 -35.76 13.06 -6.05
N TYR A 139 -36.90 12.38 -6.30
CA TYR A 139 -36.89 10.92 -6.49
C TYR A 139 -35.97 10.50 -7.64
N CYS A 140 -35.92 11.23 -8.75
CA CYS A 140 -35.01 10.88 -9.83
C CYS A 140 -33.55 11.10 -9.50
N ARG A 141 -33.21 12.12 -8.72
CA ARG A 141 -31.85 12.29 -8.21
C ARG A 141 -31.45 11.13 -7.29
N ALA A 142 -32.35 10.69 -6.42
CA ALA A 142 -32.11 9.54 -5.56
C ALA A 142 -31.91 8.25 -6.36
N VAL A 143 -32.73 8.01 -7.38
CA VAL A 143 -32.58 6.84 -8.28
C VAL A 143 -31.26 6.88 -9.04
N LEU A 144 -30.85 8.05 -9.56
CA LEU A 144 -29.56 8.21 -10.25
C LEU A 144 -28.34 8.04 -9.34
N TRP A 145 -28.48 8.12 -8.03
CA TRP A 145 -27.40 7.82 -7.10
C TRP A 145 -27.14 6.33 -6.91
N ILE A 146 -28.13 5.48 -7.12
CA ILE A 146 -28.06 4.04 -6.83
C ILE A 146 -26.91 3.40 -7.64
N LYS A 147 -26.88 3.62 -8.96
CA LYS A 147 -25.86 2.98 -9.82
C LYS A 147 -24.43 3.40 -9.47
N PRO A 148 -24.10 4.69 -9.27
CA PRO A 148 -22.78 5.09 -8.79
C PRO A 148 -22.41 4.51 -7.42
N LEU A 149 -23.35 4.41 -6.48
CA LEU A 149 -23.10 3.81 -5.16
C LEU A 149 -22.77 2.32 -5.28
N LEU A 150 -23.52 1.57 -6.09
CA LEU A 150 -23.22 0.17 -6.37
C LEU A 150 -21.87 0.00 -7.05
N ALA A 151 -21.48 0.90 -7.95
CA ALA A 151 -20.17 0.90 -8.58
C ALA A 151 -19.02 1.11 -7.57
N VAL A 152 -19.22 1.98 -6.58
CA VAL A 152 -18.24 2.16 -5.49
C VAL A 152 -18.07 0.88 -4.68
N ILE A 153 -19.17 0.20 -4.35
CA ILE A 153 -19.14 -1.08 -3.64
C ILE A 153 -18.40 -2.14 -4.47
N GLU A 154 -18.69 -2.23 -5.75
CA GLU A 154 -18.05 -3.18 -6.67
C GLU A 154 -16.54 -2.92 -6.79
N LYS A 155 -16.13 -1.67 -6.94
CA LYS A 155 -14.71 -1.29 -6.91
C LYS A 155 -14.03 -1.63 -5.58
N GLY A 156 -14.73 -1.40 -4.46
CA GLY A 156 -14.26 -1.82 -3.13
C GLY A 156 -14.03 -3.33 -3.07
N ASN A 157 -14.96 -4.12 -3.57
CA ASN A 157 -14.85 -5.58 -3.63
C ASN A 157 -13.70 -6.04 -4.51
N ASN A 158 -13.47 -5.41 -5.66
CA ASN A 158 -12.33 -5.71 -6.54
C ASN A 158 -11.00 -5.42 -5.86
N ASN A 159 -10.89 -4.30 -5.16
CA ASN A 159 -9.68 -3.94 -4.40
C ASN A 159 -9.43 -4.95 -3.27
N LEU A 160 -10.46 -5.36 -2.54
CA LEU A 160 -10.34 -6.39 -1.49
C LEU A 160 -9.97 -7.76 -2.07
N ALA A 161 -10.49 -8.13 -3.24
CA ALA A 161 -10.09 -9.35 -3.94
C ALA A 161 -8.60 -9.31 -4.32
N GLY A 162 -8.12 -8.19 -4.83
CA GLY A 162 -6.71 -7.98 -5.12
C GLY A 162 -5.81 -8.12 -3.88
N ILE A 163 -6.21 -7.52 -2.76
CA ILE A 163 -5.48 -7.65 -1.49
C ILE A 163 -5.42 -9.12 -1.04
N ARG A 164 -6.55 -9.85 -1.08
CA ARG A 164 -6.59 -11.26 -0.73
C ARG A 164 -5.68 -12.10 -1.62
N GLN A 165 -5.64 -11.84 -2.91
CA GLN A 165 -4.75 -12.52 -3.83
C GLN A 165 -3.28 -12.32 -3.42
N ILE A 166 -2.87 -11.09 -3.12
CA ILE A 166 -1.51 -10.78 -2.66
C ILE A 166 -1.18 -11.54 -1.37
N GLU A 167 -2.10 -11.59 -0.41
CA GLU A 167 -1.88 -12.27 0.87
C GLU A 167 -1.80 -13.80 0.71
N GLN A 168 -2.64 -14.40 -0.11
CA GLN A 168 -2.60 -15.85 -0.39
C GLN A 168 -1.30 -16.29 -1.05
N GLU A 169 -0.77 -15.47 -1.93
CA GLU A 169 0.45 -15.77 -2.64
C GLU A 169 1.72 -15.45 -1.83
N ARG A 170 1.57 -14.83 -0.66
CA ARG A 170 2.65 -14.51 0.27
C ARG A 170 2.97 -15.66 1.25
N GLN A 171 2.04 -16.60 1.41
CA GLN A 171 2.22 -17.82 2.23
C GLN A 171 2.98 -18.89 1.45
#